data_e189f6365b4613fbc593e0a5b800b3c6
#
_entry.id   e189f6365b4613fbc593e0a5b800b3c6
#
_cell.length_a   1.000
_cell.length_b   1.000
_cell.length_c   1.000
_cell.angle_alpha   90.00
_cell.angle_beta   90.00
_cell.angle_gamma   90.00
#
_symmetry.space_group_name_H-M   'P 1'
#
loop_
_entity.id
_entity.type
_entity.pdbx_description
1 polymer ?
#
loop_
_entity_poly.entity_id
_entity_poly.type
_entity_poly.pdbx_seq_one_letter_code
_entity_poly.pdbx_strand_id
1 'polypeptide(L)'
;EQWINPSFGNVALQTHYDNIKRMVKEKTGRAMQEKERERKGKNGKIIKVAGCSPIREGVLLIKADTTLNDLRRFCDICEQRWGITPIQIFIHKDEGHWLPGEPDAGDKESFKIGDRWFKPNYHAHIVFDWMNHDTGKSCKLNDNDMMEIQTSASEILEMEREQSKAETGKEHLERNDFILEKQKSELRNLDAVMRYKEYQVKCAEQEVQEAESITQALRDEALQKAVSYTHLR
;
A
#
# COMPACT_ATOMS: atom_id res chain seq x y z
N GLU A 1 12.91 -15.64 -6.89
CA GLU A 1 12.61 -17.10 -6.92
C GLU A 1 11.20 -17.34 -7.42
N GLN A 2 10.99 -18.50 -8.05
CA GLN A 2 9.67 -18.87 -8.56
C GLN A 2 9.36 -20.34 -8.34
N TRP A 3 8.07 -20.63 -8.18
CA TRP A 3 7.54 -21.99 -8.15
C TRP A 3 6.28 -22.08 -9.01
N ILE A 4 6.16 -23.18 -9.74
CA ILE A 4 4.98 -23.50 -10.55
C ILE A 4 4.46 -24.83 -10.03
N ASN A 5 3.16 -24.90 -9.78
CA ASN A 5 2.53 -26.13 -9.32
C ASN A 5 2.64 -27.23 -10.38
N PRO A 6 3.30 -28.36 -10.06
CA PRO A 6 3.50 -29.45 -11.02
C PRO A 6 2.20 -30.02 -11.60
N SER A 7 1.08 -29.94 -10.84
CA SER A 7 -0.22 -30.45 -11.29
C SER A 7 -0.79 -29.67 -12.47
N PHE A 8 -0.40 -28.40 -12.64
CA PHE A 8 -0.84 -27.58 -13.78
C PHE A 8 0.18 -27.55 -14.91
N GLY A 9 1.40 -27.99 -14.67
CA GLY A 9 2.48 -27.92 -15.63
C GLY A 9 2.92 -26.48 -15.95
N ASN A 10 3.94 -26.36 -16.80
CA ASN A 10 4.44 -25.06 -17.23
C ASN A 10 3.66 -24.56 -18.46
N VAL A 11 2.39 -24.23 -18.26
CA VAL A 11 1.49 -23.68 -19.29
C VAL A 11 1.19 -22.22 -19.02
N ALA A 12 0.93 -21.45 -20.06
CA ALA A 12 0.51 -20.05 -19.91
C ALA A 12 -0.80 -19.97 -19.12
N LEU A 13 -0.93 -18.95 -18.26
CA LEU A 13 -2.17 -18.70 -17.49
C LEU A 13 -3.41 -18.61 -18.39
N GLN A 14 -3.28 -18.13 -19.62
CA GLN A 14 -4.38 -18.10 -20.58
C GLN A 14 -4.86 -19.51 -20.93
N THR A 15 -3.94 -20.45 -21.11
CA THR A 15 -4.30 -21.87 -21.37
C THR A 15 -5.03 -22.48 -20.18
N HIS A 16 -4.58 -22.15 -18.96
CA HIS A 16 -5.25 -22.59 -17.73
C HIS A 16 -6.66 -21.99 -17.64
N TYR A 17 -6.81 -20.71 -17.91
CA TYR A 17 -8.10 -20.03 -17.97
C TYR A 17 -9.06 -20.68 -18.96
N ASP A 18 -8.59 -21.02 -20.19
CA ASP A 18 -9.41 -21.68 -21.20
C ASP A 18 -9.80 -23.11 -20.78
N ASN A 19 -8.92 -23.81 -20.07
CA ASN A 19 -9.24 -25.11 -19.47
C ASN A 19 -10.34 -25.00 -18.41
N ILE A 20 -10.28 -23.98 -17.54
CA ILE A 20 -11.33 -23.70 -16.56
C ILE A 20 -12.68 -23.44 -17.26
N LYS A 21 -12.70 -22.63 -18.31
CA LYS A 21 -13.93 -22.37 -19.08
C LYS A 21 -14.56 -23.66 -19.62
N ARG A 22 -13.74 -24.55 -20.13
CA ARG A 22 -14.17 -25.85 -20.65
C ARG A 22 -14.72 -26.71 -19.52
N MET A 23 -13.98 -26.85 -18.45
CA MET A 23 -14.39 -27.57 -17.21
C MET A 23 -15.71 -27.06 -16.67
N VAL A 24 -15.90 -25.75 -16.54
CA VAL A 24 -17.16 -25.14 -16.07
C VAL A 24 -18.33 -25.54 -16.98
N LYS A 25 -18.15 -25.48 -18.29
CA LYS A 25 -19.19 -25.90 -19.27
C LYS A 25 -19.52 -27.36 -19.14
N GLU A 26 -18.53 -28.22 -18.97
CA GLU A 26 -18.71 -29.69 -18.82
C GLU A 26 -19.44 -30.02 -17.53
N LYS A 27 -19.02 -29.44 -16.40
CA LYS A 27 -19.58 -29.73 -15.08
C LYS A 27 -20.95 -29.10 -14.83
N THR A 28 -21.21 -27.91 -15.35
CA THR A 28 -22.44 -27.15 -15.06
C THR A 28 -23.44 -27.13 -16.20
N GLY A 29 -23.06 -27.58 -17.41
CA GLY A 29 -23.86 -27.47 -18.65
C GLY A 29 -24.00 -26.02 -19.15
N ARG A 30 -23.32 -25.04 -18.55
CA ARG A 30 -23.44 -23.62 -18.87
C ARG A 30 -22.06 -23.01 -19.13
N ALA A 31 -22.02 -22.01 -20.02
CA ALA A 31 -20.80 -21.24 -20.21
C ALA A 31 -20.49 -20.42 -18.95
N MET A 32 -19.19 -20.27 -18.63
CA MET A 32 -18.73 -19.40 -17.57
C MET A 32 -19.15 -17.96 -17.85
N GLN A 33 -19.70 -17.28 -16.85
CA GLN A 33 -20.06 -15.88 -16.98
C GLN A 33 -18.82 -15.00 -16.81
N GLU A 34 -18.28 -14.49 -17.90
CA GLU A 34 -17.04 -13.68 -17.89
C GLU A 34 -17.31 -12.20 -17.66
N LYS A 35 -18.46 -11.69 -18.07
CA LYS A 35 -18.80 -10.26 -17.96
C LYS A 35 -19.84 -10.00 -16.88
N GLU A 36 -19.80 -8.80 -16.33
CA GLU A 36 -20.87 -8.32 -15.48
C GLU A 36 -22.22 -8.37 -16.22
N ARG A 37 -23.27 -8.74 -15.50
CA ARG A 37 -24.65 -8.71 -16.02
C ARG A 37 -25.59 -8.14 -14.98
N GLU A 38 -26.66 -7.55 -15.45
CA GLU A 38 -27.76 -7.10 -14.62
C GLU A 38 -28.85 -8.19 -14.53
N ARG A 39 -29.44 -8.32 -13.34
CA ARG A 39 -30.64 -9.13 -13.14
C ARG A 39 -31.65 -8.40 -12.27
N LYS A 40 -32.93 -8.63 -12.50
CA LYS A 40 -33.97 -8.15 -11.58
C LYS A 40 -33.99 -9.03 -10.31
N GLY A 41 -33.86 -8.40 -9.15
CA GLY A 41 -34.08 -9.03 -7.85
C GLY A 41 -35.55 -9.29 -7.57
N LYS A 42 -35.85 -10.05 -6.51
CA LYS A 42 -37.23 -10.38 -6.11
C LYS A 42 -38.11 -9.15 -5.81
N ASN A 43 -37.50 -8.03 -5.44
CA ASN A 43 -38.12 -6.76 -5.14
C ASN A 43 -38.14 -5.78 -6.34
N GLY A 44 -37.87 -6.26 -7.55
CA GLY A 44 -37.82 -5.44 -8.77
C GLY A 44 -36.57 -4.58 -8.94
N LYS A 45 -35.68 -4.51 -7.95
CA LYS A 45 -34.42 -3.76 -8.05
C LYS A 45 -33.45 -4.47 -9.00
N ILE A 46 -32.75 -3.68 -9.81
CA ILE A 46 -31.66 -4.18 -10.65
C ILE A 46 -30.47 -4.50 -9.75
N ILE A 47 -29.98 -5.72 -9.85
CA ILE A 47 -28.77 -6.21 -9.15
C ILE A 47 -27.71 -6.47 -10.21
N LYS A 48 -26.56 -5.83 -10.06
CA LYS A 48 -25.36 -6.13 -10.84
C LYS A 48 -24.69 -7.39 -10.30
N VAL A 49 -24.42 -8.33 -11.18
CA VAL A 49 -23.73 -9.59 -10.86
C VAL A 49 -22.41 -9.57 -11.57
N ALA A 50 -21.33 -9.52 -10.83
CA ALA A 50 -19.98 -9.52 -11.39
C ALA A 50 -19.70 -10.78 -12.22
N GLY A 51 -18.79 -10.66 -13.17
CA GLY A 51 -18.26 -11.80 -13.92
C GLY A 51 -17.44 -12.72 -12.99
N CYS A 52 -17.25 -13.96 -13.43
CA CYS A 52 -16.39 -14.90 -12.76
C CYS A 52 -14.92 -14.50 -12.99
N SER A 53 -14.14 -14.40 -11.94
CA SER A 53 -12.69 -14.28 -11.97
C SER A 53 -12.09 -15.58 -11.43
N PRO A 54 -11.85 -16.58 -12.28
CA PRO A 54 -11.42 -17.89 -11.83
C PRO A 54 -9.96 -17.96 -11.40
N ILE A 55 -9.11 -17.10 -11.96
CA ILE A 55 -7.72 -16.94 -11.58
C ILE A 55 -7.58 -15.62 -10.86
N ARG A 56 -6.98 -15.64 -9.68
CA ARG A 56 -6.77 -14.45 -8.87
C ARG A 56 -5.35 -14.41 -8.34
N GLU A 57 -4.82 -13.21 -8.25
CA GLU A 57 -3.53 -12.93 -7.67
C GLU A 57 -3.69 -12.36 -6.26
N GLY A 58 -2.85 -12.83 -5.34
CA GLY A 58 -2.64 -12.24 -4.04
C GLY A 58 -1.21 -11.73 -3.93
N VAL A 59 -1.04 -10.53 -3.38
CA VAL A 59 0.28 -9.99 -3.03
C VAL A 59 0.45 -10.11 -1.53
N LEU A 60 1.55 -10.71 -1.11
CA LEU A 60 1.87 -10.99 0.28
C LEU A 60 3.20 -10.32 0.63
N LEU A 61 3.21 -9.43 1.63
CA LEU A 61 4.45 -8.91 2.19
C LEU A 61 5.19 -10.04 2.89
N ILE A 62 6.50 -10.07 2.76
CA ILE A 62 7.36 -11.10 3.32
C ILE A 62 8.60 -10.48 3.98
N LYS A 63 9.29 -11.26 4.81
CA LYS A 63 10.59 -10.87 5.38
C LYS A 63 11.75 -11.23 4.45
N ALA A 64 12.93 -10.67 4.71
CA ALA A 64 14.14 -10.99 3.97
C ALA A 64 14.50 -12.48 4.01
N ASP A 65 14.21 -13.15 5.13
CA ASP A 65 14.50 -14.57 5.39
C ASP A 65 13.38 -15.53 4.99
N THR A 66 12.19 -15.01 4.60
CA THR A 66 11.08 -15.84 4.11
C THR A 66 11.51 -16.70 2.94
N THR A 67 11.21 -17.98 3.01
CA THR A 67 11.59 -18.98 1.99
C THR A 67 10.40 -19.36 1.11
N LEU A 68 10.69 -19.96 -0.03
CA LEU A 68 9.68 -20.56 -0.90
C LEU A 68 8.88 -21.67 -0.17
N ASN A 69 9.50 -22.41 0.74
CA ASN A 69 8.82 -23.43 1.51
C ASN A 69 7.78 -22.85 2.47
N ASP A 70 8.02 -21.70 3.07
CA ASP A 70 7.07 -21.03 3.95
C ASP A 70 5.83 -20.61 3.14
N LEU A 71 6.03 -20.05 1.95
CA LEU A 71 4.94 -19.69 1.06
C LEU A 71 4.17 -20.92 0.55
N ARG A 72 4.84 -22.04 0.29
CA ARG A 72 4.17 -23.29 -0.07
C ARG A 72 3.31 -23.82 1.08
N ARG A 73 3.80 -23.81 2.31
CA ARG A 73 3.02 -24.18 3.50
C ARG A 73 1.77 -23.31 3.64
N PHE A 74 1.89 -22.01 3.41
CA PHE A 74 0.74 -21.12 3.36
C PHE A 74 -0.24 -21.51 2.26
N CYS A 75 0.24 -21.79 1.06
CA CYS A 75 -0.58 -22.24 -0.06
C CYS A 75 -1.29 -23.57 0.23
N ASP A 76 -0.60 -24.53 0.84
CA ASP A 76 -1.19 -25.82 1.23
C ASP A 76 -2.38 -25.63 2.22
N ILE A 77 -2.27 -24.69 3.14
CA ILE A 77 -3.37 -24.33 4.04
C ILE A 77 -4.52 -23.68 3.27
N CYS A 78 -4.22 -22.78 2.33
CA CYS A 78 -5.24 -22.15 1.49
C CYS A 78 -6.04 -23.19 0.68
N GLU A 79 -5.36 -24.18 0.12
CA GLU A 79 -6.00 -25.26 -0.63
C GLU A 79 -6.84 -26.16 0.30
N GLN A 80 -6.30 -26.57 1.44
CA GLN A 80 -6.97 -27.48 2.37
C GLN A 80 -8.20 -26.85 3.03
N ARG A 81 -8.12 -25.58 3.44
CA ARG A 81 -9.20 -24.92 4.19
C ARG A 81 -10.24 -24.27 3.32
N TRP A 82 -9.86 -23.68 2.20
CA TRP A 82 -10.73 -22.85 1.36
C TRP A 82 -10.89 -23.36 -0.07
N GLY A 83 -10.15 -24.41 -0.44
CA GLY A 83 -10.23 -25.01 -1.77
C GLY A 83 -9.68 -24.14 -2.89
N ILE A 84 -8.88 -23.12 -2.58
CA ILE A 84 -8.20 -22.28 -3.56
C ILE A 84 -6.82 -22.88 -3.85
N THR A 85 -6.61 -23.34 -5.07
CA THR A 85 -5.40 -24.08 -5.43
C THR A 85 -4.31 -23.15 -5.96
N PRO A 86 -3.09 -23.16 -5.41
CA PRO A 86 -2.01 -22.33 -5.90
C PRO A 86 -1.52 -22.80 -7.26
N ILE A 87 -1.35 -21.87 -8.21
CA ILE A 87 -0.80 -22.14 -9.55
C ILE A 87 0.69 -21.76 -9.59
N GLN A 88 1.03 -20.55 -9.13
CA GLN A 88 2.37 -19.99 -9.23
C GLN A 88 2.68 -19.12 -8.01
N ILE A 89 3.96 -19.10 -7.64
CA ILE A 89 4.51 -18.20 -6.61
C ILE A 89 5.72 -17.50 -7.23
N PHE A 90 5.79 -16.18 -7.09
CA PHE A 90 6.94 -15.36 -7.47
C PHE A 90 7.38 -14.54 -6.26
N ILE A 91 8.65 -14.66 -5.88
CA ILE A 91 9.24 -13.93 -4.77
C ILE A 91 10.10 -12.79 -5.33
N HIS A 92 9.81 -11.57 -4.88
CA HIS A 92 10.55 -10.36 -5.20
C HIS A 92 11.30 -9.87 -3.96
N LYS A 93 12.63 -9.91 -4.01
CA LYS A 93 13.54 -9.40 -2.95
C LYS A 93 14.49 -8.32 -3.47
N ASP A 94 14.35 -7.96 -4.72
CA ASP A 94 15.18 -6.99 -5.46
C ASP A 94 14.49 -5.64 -5.68
N GLU A 95 13.25 -5.52 -5.24
CA GLU A 95 12.46 -4.29 -5.34
C GLU A 95 12.54 -3.45 -4.06
N GLY A 96 12.36 -2.14 -4.22
CA GLY A 96 12.34 -1.17 -3.12
C GLY A 96 12.35 0.25 -3.62
N HIS A 97 12.59 1.20 -2.73
CA HIS A 97 12.64 2.61 -3.09
C HIS A 97 13.72 3.36 -2.28
N TRP A 98 14.20 4.44 -2.86
CA TRP A 98 15.15 5.33 -2.21
C TRP A 98 14.43 6.26 -1.26
N LEU A 99 14.96 6.38 -0.03
CA LEU A 99 14.44 7.33 0.95
C LEU A 99 15.03 8.73 0.69
N PRO A 100 14.25 9.79 0.95
CA PRO A 100 14.73 11.17 0.81
C PRO A 100 15.74 11.57 1.90
N GLY A 101 15.85 10.80 2.97
CA GLY A 101 16.72 11.03 4.12
C GLY A 101 16.91 9.77 4.95
N GLU A 102 17.38 9.95 6.18
CA GLU A 102 17.57 8.85 7.14
C GLU A 102 16.22 8.23 7.53
N PRO A 103 16.12 6.89 7.63
CA PRO A 103 14.90 6.22 8.02
C PRO A 103 14.55 6.49 9.50
N ASP A 104 13.28 6.32 9.85
CA ASP A 104 12.82 6.41 11.23
C ASP A 104 13.52 5.39 12.13
N ALA A 105 13.70 5.71 13.41
CA ALA A 105 14.41 4.86 14.39
C ALA A 105 13.82 3.44 14.56
N GLY A 106 12.55 3.23 14.17
CA GLY A 106 11.89 1.93 14.17
C GLY A 106 12.09 1.10 12.90
N ASP A 107 12.62 1.69 11.84
CA ASP A 107 12.84 1.01 10.56
C ASP A 107 14.17 0.23 10.60
N LYS A 108 14.04 -1.09 10.74
CA LYS A 108 15.18 -2.02 10.80
C LYS A 108 15.53 -2.63 9.45
N GLU A 109 14.73 -2.40 8.43
CA GLU A 109 14.88 -3.03 7.12
C GLU A 109 15.64 -2.15 6.14
N SER A 110 15.57 -0.82 6.32
CA SER A 110 16.29 0.12 5.46
C SER A 110 17.80 0.06 5.70
N PHE A 111 18.55 0.10 4.62
CA PHE A 111 20.01 0.08 4.65
C PHE A 111 20.64 1.12 3.73
N LYS A 112 21.88 1.47 4.01
CA LYS A 112 22.60 2.51 3.28
C LYS A 112 23.37 1.92 2.12
N ILE A 113 23.20 2.50 0.93
CA ILE A 113 24.00 2.18 -0.27
C ILE A 113 24.70 3.48 -0.72
N GLY A 114 26.00 3.55 -0.54
CA GLY A 114 26.74 4.80 -0.71
C GLY A 114 26.24 5.88 0.26
N ASP A 115 25.82 7.01 -0.25
CA ASP A 115 25.30 8.13 0.55
C ASP A 115 23.77 8.16 0.69
N ARG A 116 23.06 7.16 0.15
CA ARG A 116 21.61 7.13 0.10
C ARG A 116 21.05 5.94 0.88
N TRP A 117 19.88 6.14 1.49
CA TRP A 117 19.12 5.08 2.15
C TRP A 117 18.16 4.41 1.17
N PHE A 118 18.12 3.08 1.22
CA PHE A 118 17.23 2.25 0.42
C PHE A 118 16.32 1.45 1.34
N LYS A 119 15.00 1.51 1.09
CA LYS A 119 14.01 0.70 1.78
C LYS A 119 13.57 -0.43 0.87
N PRO A 120 13.87 -1.68 1.21
CA PRO A 120 13.41 -2.83 0.44
C PRO A 120 11.89 -2.99 0.55
N ASN A 121 11.30 -3.60 -0.47
CA ASN A 121 9.89 -3.97 -0.51
C ASN A 121 9.80 -5.47 -0.85
N TYR A 122 10.07 -6.30 0.15
CA TYR A 122 10.03 -7.74 -0.01
C TYR A 122 8.59 -8.22 -0.10
N HIS A 123 8.23 -8.87 -1.20
CA HIS A 123 6.88 -9.38 -1.40
C HIS A 123 6.87 -10.62 -2.29
N ALA A 124 5.75 -11.33 -2.24
CA ALA A 124 5.48 -12.47 -3.10
C ALA A 124 4.15 -12.29 -3.81
N HIS A 125 4.12 -12.61 -5.09
CA HIS A 125 2.91 -12.76 -5.87
C HIS A 125 2.52 -14.22 -5.89
N ILE A 126 1.28 -14.53 -5.50
CA ILE A 126 0.74 -15.88 -5.51
C ILE A 126 -0.50 -15.91 -6.38
N VAL A 127 -0.46 -16.70 -7.43
CA VAL A 127 -1.58 -16.88 -8.34
C VAL A 127 -2.35 -18.14 -7.95
N PHE A 128 -3.65 -17.99 -7.74
CA PHE A 128 -4.54 -19.07 -7.34
C PHE A 128 -5.60 -19.36 -8.40
N ASP A 129 -5.93 -20.64 -8.57
CA ASP A 129 -7.18 -21.09 -9.13
C ASP A 129 -8.26 -21.04 -8.06
N TRP A 130 -9.30 -20.26 -8.33
CA TRP A 130 -10.41 -20.00 -7.40
C TRP A 130 -11.64 -20.85 -7.72
N MET A 131 -11.44 -21.98 -8.38
CA MET A 131 -12.52 -22.84 -8.82
C MET A 131 -12.49 -24.20 -8.12
N ASN A 132 -13.66 -24.68 -7.77
CA ASN A 132 -13.82 -26.08 -7.37
C ASN A 132 -14.02 -26.93 -8.65
N HIS A 133 -13.03 -27.74 -8.95
CA HIS A 133 -12.98 -28.54 -10.17
C HIS A 133 -13.98 -29.72 -10.19
N ASP A 134 -14.47 -30.14 -9.03
CA ASP A 134 -15.48 -31.21 -8.97
C ASP A 134 -16.86 -30.71 -9.37
N THR A 135 -17.18 -29.46 -8.96
CA THR A 135 -18.50 -28.87 -9.18
C THR A 135 -18.56 -27.87 -10.33
N GLY A 136 -17.42 -27.38 -10.82
CA GLY A 136 -17.32 -26.30 -11.81
C GLY A 136 -17.79 -24.94 -11.27
N LYS A 137 -17.81 -24.74 -9.97
CA LYS A 137 -18.25 -23.51 -9.31
C LYS A 137 -17.07 -22.77 -8.68
N SER A 138 -17.16 -21.44 -8.62
CA SER A 138 -16.18 -20.63 -7.90
C SER A 138 -16.23 -20.92 -6.41
N CYS A 139 -15.07 -21.02 -5.77
CA CYS A 139 -14.93 -21.02 -4.32
C CYS A 139 -15.46 -19.69 -3.77
N LYS A 140 -16.37 -19.76 -2.82
CA LYS A 140 -16.99 -18.58 -2.22
C LYS A 140 -16.38 -18.36 -0.85
N LEU A 141 -15.54 -17.36 -0.76
CA LEU A 141 -14.98 -16.90 0.49
C LEU A 141 -15.73 -15.64 0.94
N ASN A 142 -16.04 -15.58 2.21
CA ASN A 142 -16.61 -14.41 2.86
C ASN A 142 -15.52 -13.58 3.55
N ASP A 143 -15.89 -12.46 4.16
CA ASP A 143 -14.94 -11.55 4.81
C ASP A 143 -14.19 -12.22 5.99
N ASN A 144 -14.85 -13.15 6.71
CA ASN A 144 -14.21 -13.90 7.78
C ASN A 144 -13.15 -14.86 7.22
N ASP A 145 -13.47 -15.57 6.12
CA ASP A 145 -12.49 -16.42 5.44
C ASP A 145 -11.27 -15.62 5.01
N MET A 146 -11.48 -14.41 4.46
CA MET A 146 -10.38 -13.54 4.05
C MET A 146 -9.54 -13.06 5.25
N MET A 147 -10.17 -12.78 6.39
CA MET A 147 -9.46 -12.46 7.63
C MET A 147 -8.65 -13.65 8.15
N GLU A 148 -9.19 -14.86 8.08
CA GLU A 148 -8.48 -16.07 8.48
C GLU A 148 -7.30 -16.38 7.58
N ILE A 149 -7.40 -16.14 6.26
CA ILE A 149 -6.28 -16.24 5.31
C ILE A 149 -5.16 -15.30 5.72
N GLN A 150 -5.46 -14.05 6.06
CA GLN A 150 -4.46 -13.07 6.52
C GLN A 150 -3.81 -13.51 7.84
N THR A 151 -4.61 -14.04 8.79
CA THR A 151 -4.10 -14.57 10.05
C THR A 151 -3.16 -15.75 9.81
N SER A 152 -3.56 -16.70 8.96
CA SER A 152 -2.72 -17.86 8.62
C SER A 152 -1.41 -17.44 7.94
N ALA A 153 -1.44 -16.41 7.09
CA ALA A 153 -0.23 -15.85 6.50
C ALA A 153 0.71 -15.27 7.57
N SER A 154 0.17 -14.46 8.50
CA SER A 154 0.97 -13.84 9.56
C SER A 154 1.60 -14.88 10.50
N GLU A 155 0.87 -15.93 10.85
CA GLU A 155 1.35 -17.03 11.68
C GLU A 155 2.48 -17.84 11.01
N ILE A 156 2.32 -18.19 9.73
CA ILE A 156 3.30 -18.98 8.98
C ILE A 156 4.59 -18.19 8.73
N LEU A 157 4.44 -16.90 8.42
CA LEU A 157 5.56 -16.03 8.13
C LEU A 157 6.16 -15.38 9.38
N GLU A 158 5.59 -15.68 10.57
CA GLU A 158 5.99 -15.08 11.84
C GLU A 158 6.05 -13.54 11.75
N MET A 159 5.02 -12.94 11.16
CA MET A 159 4.88 -11.50 10.99
C MET A 159 3.71 -11.00 11.82
N GLU A 160 3.84 -9.75 12.31
CA GLU A 160 2.70 -9.11 12.96
C GLU A 160 1.59 -8.85 11.94
N ARG A 161 0.37 -9.21 12.33
CA ARG A 161 -0.80 -8.90 11.52
C ARG A 161 -1.19 -7.45 11.73
N GLU A 162 -1.39 -6.71 10.65
CA GLU A 162 -1.99 -5.39 10.72
C GLU A 162 -3.41 -5.45 11.29
N GLN A 163 -3.84 -4.34 11.89
CA GLN A 163 -5.18 -4.21 12.45
C GLN A 163 -6.24 -4.43 11.37
N SER A 164 -7.30 -5.15 11.73
CA SER A 164 -8.39 -5.45 10.80
C SER A 164 -9.17 -4.18 10.40
N LYS A 165 -9.85 -4.24 9.25
CA LYS A 165 -10.79 -3.18 8.82
C LYS A 165 -11.83 -2.88 9.89
N ALA A 166 -12.29 -3.89 10.63
CA ALA A 166 -13.27 -3.74 11.72
C ALA A 166 -12.72 -2.88 12.87
N GLU A 167 -11.42 -2.95 13.13
CA GLU A 167 -10.74 -2.19 14.19
C GLU A 167 -10.37 -0.78 13.73
N THR A 168 -9.89 -0.65 12.49
CA THR A 168 -9.40 0.63 11.97
C THR A 168 -10.48 1.49 11.34
N GLY A 169 -11.60 0.91 10.93
CA GLY A 169 -12.66 1.58 10.15
C GLY A 169 -12.20 2.05 8.76
N LYS A 170 -10.97 1.73 8.35
CA LYS A 170 -10.43 2.15 7.05
C LYS A 170 -10.93 1.24 5.95
N GLU A 171 -11.38 1.84 4.85
CA GLU A 171 -11.71 1.09 3.65
C GLU A 171 -10.45 0.76 2.84
N HIS A 172 -10.47 -0.39 2.15
CA HIS A 172 -9.43 -0.72 1.18
C HIS A 172 -9.50 0.28 0.03
N LEU A 173 -8.40 0.98 -0.19
CA LEU A 173 -8.27 1.88 -1.34
C LEU A 173 -7.62 1.13 -2.50
N GLU A 174 -8.14 1.32 -3.68
CA GLU A 174 -7.46 0.91 -4.91
C GLU A 174 -6.09 1.61 -4.98
N ARG A 175 -5.12 0.96 -5.64
CA ARG A 175 -3.74 1.45 -5.69
C ARG A 175 -3.63 2.94 -6.05
N ASN A 176 -4.41 3.39 -7.03
CA ASN A 176 -4.38 4.78 -7.47
C ASN A 176 -4.97 5.73 -6.42
N ASP A 177 -6.04 5.31 -5.75
CA ASP A 177 -6.68 6.09 -4.68
C ASP A 177 -5.77 6.18 -3.45
N PHE A 178 -5.07 5.08 -3.11
CA PHE A 178 -4.06 5.07 -2.06
C PHE A 178 -2.90 6.03 -2.35
N ILE A 179 -2.37 6.01 -3.58
CA ILE A 179 -1.30 6.93 -4.01
C ILE A 179 -1.79 8.37 -3.92
N LEU A 180 -3.01 8.64 -4.39
CA LEU A 180 -3.61 9.97 -4.35
C LEU A 180 -3.80 10.49 -2.92
N GLU A 181 -4.30 9.66 -2.02
CA GLU A 181 -4.47 10.02 -0.60
C GLU A 181 -3.13 10.26 0.09
N LYS A 182 -2.11 9.45 -0.21
CA LYS A 182 -0.74 9.66 0.28
C LYS A 182 -0.20 11.01 -0.18
N GLN A 183 -0.31 11.32 -1.48
CA GLN A 183 0.14 12.61 -2.04
C GLN A 183 -0.60 13.80 -1.43
N LYS A 184 -1.91 13.70 -1.22
CA LYS A 184 -2.70 14.73 -0.54
C LYS A 184 -2.27 14.94 0.91
N SER A 185 -1.89 13.87 1.62
CA SER A 185 -1.38 13.96 2.97
C SER A 185 0.00 14.64 3.01
N GLU A 186 0.89 14.29 2.09
CA GLU A 186 2.21 14.91 1.96
C GLU A 186 2.10 16.41 1.62
N LEU A 187 1.20 16.79 0.71
CA LEU A 187 0.90 18.19 0.39
C LEU A 187 0.42 18.97 1.62
N ARG A 188 -0.50 18.41 2.40
CA ARG A 188 -0.99 19.06 3.63
C ARG A 188 0.13 19.29 4.65
N ASN A 189 1.03 18.32 4.79
CA ASN A 189 2.19 18.46 5.68
C ASN A 189 3.15 19.55 5.16
N LEU A 190 3.40 19.59 3.86
CA LEU A 190 4.25 20.61 3.25
C LEU A 190 3.68 22.02 3.41
N ASP A 191 2.36 22.18 3.21
CA ASP A 191 1.66 23.44 3.44
C ASP A 191 1.78 23.91 4.89
N ALA A 192 1.67 22.99 5.86
CA ALA A 192 1.85 23.31 7.28
C ALA A 192 3.27 23.79 7.59
N VAL A 193 4.29 23.12 7.01
CA VAL A 193 5.69 23.53 7.16
C VAL A 193 5.95 24.90 6.51
N MET A 194 5.37 25.15 5.33
CA MET A 194 5.51 26.45 4.66
C MET A 194 4.89 27.58 5.50
N ARG A 195 3.68 27.41 6.01
CA ARG A 195 3.03 28.40 6.89
C ARG A 195 3.84 28.70 8.14
N TYR A 196 4.45 27.66 8.72
CA TYR A 196 5.33 27.86 9.89
C TYR A 196 6.58 28.67 9.53
N LYS A 197 7.21 28.40 8.39
CA LYS A 197 8.36 29.17 7.90
C LYS A 197 8.00 30.61 7.57
N GLU A 198 6.86 30.85 6.92
CA GLU A 198 6.35 32.20 6.67
C GLU A 198 6.13 32.97 7.96
N TYR A 199 5.60 32.32 8.97
CA TYR A 199 5.46 32.93 10.31
C TYR A 199 6.83 33.29 10.91
N GLN A 200 7.82 32.40 10.84
CA GLN A 200 9.18 32.67 11.33
C GLN A 200 9.82 33.88 10.62
N VAL A 201 9.70 33.93 9.29
CA VAL A 201 10.19 35.06 8.50
C VAL A 201 9.53 36.37 8.95
N LYS A 202 8.21 36.37 9.12
CA LYS A 202 7.48 37.55 9.57
C LYS A 202 7.91 38.04 10.99
N CYS A 203 8.16 37.09 11.88
CA CYS A 203 8.72 37.46 13.21
C CYS A 203 10.11 38.08 13.10
N ALA A 204 10.99 37.49 12.27
CA ALA A 204 12.33 38.05 12.10
C ALA A 204 12.31 39.41 11.41
N GLU A 205 11.41 39.67 10.46
CA GLU A 205 11.20 40.98 9.85
C GLU A 205 10.76 42.03 10.87
N GLN A 206 9.87 41.67 11.80
CA GLN A 206 9.44 42.55 12.89
C GLN A 206 10.60 42.89 13.82
N GLU A 207 11.40 41.90 14.22
CA GLU A 207 12.59 42.13 15.07
C GLU A 207 13.61 43.08 14.41
N VAL A 208 13.84 42.91 13.09
CA VAL A 208 14.71 43.82 12.32
C VAL A 208 14.14 45.22 12.29
N GLN A 209 12.86 45.38 12.06
CA GLN A 209 12.19 46.68 12.01
C GLN A 209 12.23 47.42 13.35
N GLU A 210 12.05 46.68 14.46
CA GLU A 210 12.22 47.23 15.81
C GLU A 210 13.69 47.68 16.09
N ALA A 211 14.66 46.87 15.72
CA ALA A 211 16.09 47.20 15.85
C ALA A 211 16.47 48.42 15.01
N GLU A 212 15.96 48.54 13.79
CA GLU A 212 16.16 49.72 12.94
C GLU A 212 15.57 50.99 13.56
N SER A 213 14.36 50.90 14.15
CA SER A 213 13.71 52.04 14.80
C SER A 213 14.48 52.51 16.02
N ILE A 214 15.00 51.59 16.84
CA ILE A 214 15.85 51.91 18.01
C ILE A 214 17.16 52.56 17.56
N THR A 215 17.77 52.03 16.51
CA THR A 215 19.02 52.58 15.96
C THR A 215 18.82 53.98 15.41
N GLN A 216 17.71 54.27 14.77
CA GLN A 216 17.38 55.60 14.26
C GLN A 216 17.15 56.58 15.45
N ALA A 217 16.42 56.19 16.50
CA ALA A 217 16.20 57.01 17.66
C ALA A 217 17.51 57.38 18.37
N LEU A 218 18.44 56.45 18.49
CA LEU A 218 19.77 56.69 19.08
C LEU A 218 20.61 57.66 18.22
N ARG A 219 20.52 57.58 16.91
CA ARG A 219 21.20 58.54 16.00
C ARG A 219 20.64 59.93 16.15
N ASP A 220 19.33 60.07 16.22
CA ASP A 220 18.65 61.37 16.37
C ASP A 220 19.01 62.01 17.71
N GLU A 221 19.06 61.25 18.80
CA GLU A 221 19.49 61.71 20.12
C GLU A 221 20.98 62.19 20.11
N ALA A 222 21.86 61.41 19.45
CA ALA A 222 23.25 61.77 19.30
C ALA A 222 23.42 63.07 18.51
N LEU A 223 22.67 63.27 17.43
CA LEU A 223 22.67 64.51 16.64
C LEU A 223 22.18 65.69 17.48
N GLN A 224 21.11 65.56 18.25
CA GLN A 224 20.64 66.64 19.13
C GLN A 224 21.67 67.02 20.17
N LYS A 225 22.34 66.07 20.79
CA LYS A 225 23.45 66.34 21.72
C LYS A 225 24.62 67.09 21.04
N ALA A 226 25.03 66.67 19.85
CA ALA A 226 26.08 67.32 19.12
C ALA A 226 25.73 68.77 18.76
N VAL A 227 24.52 69.05 18.33
CA VAL A 227 24.05 70.42 18.04
C VAL A 227 24.05 71.29 19.28
N SER A 228 23.61 70.76 20.45
CA SER A 228 23.61 71.51 21.71
C SER A 228 25.03 71.90 22.15
N TYR A 229 26.05 71.10 21.94
CA TYR A 229 27.45 71.40 22.21
C TYR A 229 28.06 72.47 21.31
N THR A 230 27.55 72.63 20.10
CA THR A 230 28.04 73.67 19.15
C THR A 230 27.47 75.08 19.45
N HIS A 231 26.33 75.16 20.12
CA HIS A 231 25.72 76.44 20.55
C HIS A 231 26.25 77.01 21.87
N LEU A 232 27.12 76.29 22.60
CA LEU A 232 27.71 76.68 23.82
C LEU A 232 29.14 77.26 23.71
N ARG A 233 29.55 77.57 22.47
CA ARG A 233 30.79 78.34 22.14
C ARG A 233 30.38 79.70 21.55
#